data_cd8648ac72d7b4d43dd3f12322504a4a
#
_entry.id   cd8648ac72d7b4d43dd3f12322504a4a
#
_cell.length_a   1.000
_cell.length_b   1.000
_cell.length_c   1.000
_cell.angle_alpha   90.00
_cell.angle_beta   90.00
_cell.angle_gamma   90.00
#
_symmetry.space_group_name_H-M   'P 1'
#
loop_
_entity.id
_entity.type
_entity.pdbx_description
1 polymer ?
#
loop_
_entity_poly.entity_id
_entity_poly.type
_entity_poly.pdbx_seq_one_letter_code
_entity_poly.pdbx_strand_id
1 'polypeptide(L)'
;IMGGVGPDTFKGIGRYDKEKGEWLPAREFGSEPEESWKMYDYQYYDGVNDIEGQIFDVEVPTIGVWCGATFHSDLVLFSDITLATEDAWTTEMHFRTNMVPGDGIQIAWRELMGRKRFAYAELTGEIITARKALKLGMINEICEDTEAAYKRAWEIAELIMCTGTRVTRRITTQILRQKWKEDIAAELRTSFATEMFVTATDHSPHEASYWADAHAEAKLVMEAEKQGKVVRPRINGGQMEDEIK
;
A
#
# COMPACT_ATOMS: atom_id res chain seq x y z
N ILE A 1 1.50 -7.68 12.01
CA ILE A 1 2.62 -6.94 11.41
C ILE A 1 2.66 -7.34 9.96
N MET A 2 2.27 -6.43 9.09
CA MET A 2 2.36 -6.65 7.66
C MET A 2 3.68 -6.07 7.17
N GLY A 3 4.55 -6.93 6.63
CA GLY A 3 5.64 -6.51 5.78
C GLY A 3 5.05 -6.05 4.44
N GLY A 4 5.60 -5.02 3.83
CA GLY A 4 5.15 -4.56 2.53
C GLY A 4 5.28 -5.63 1.45
N VAL A 5 4.34 -5.67 0.53
CA VAL A 5 4.39 -6.54 -0.64
C VAL A 5 5.35 -5.92 -1.65
N GLY A 6 6.58 -6.40 -1.66
CA GLY A 6 7.61 -5.98 -2.64
C GLY A 6 7.64 -6.88 -3.87
N PRO A 7 8.43 -6.54 -4.90
CA PRO A 7 8.54 -7.34 -6.13
C PRO A 7 9.03 -8.77 -5.88
N ASP A 8 9.79 -8.98 -4.81
CA ASP A 8 10.23 -10.32 -4.42
C ASP A 8 9.08 -11.14 -3.81
N THR A 9 8.02 -10.48 -3.32
CA THR A 9 6.81 -11.15 -2.85
C THR A 9 6.02 -11.71 -4.04
N PHE A 10 5.97 -10.99 -5.18
CA PHE A 10 5.37 -11.54 -6.40
C PHE A 10 6.18 -12.69 -7.01
N LYS A 11 7.50 -12.69 -6.84
CA LYS A 11 8.32 -13.87 -7.16
C LYS A 11 8.06 -15.04 -6.21
N GLY A 12 7.56 -14.75 -5.01
CA GLY A 12 7.22 -15.72 -3.97
C GLY A 12 5.76 -16.12 -3.91
N ILE A 13 4.84 -15.45 -4.62
CA ILE A 13 3.46 -15.92 -4.81
C ILE A 13 3.48 -17.05 -5.85
N GLY A 14 4.25 -18.08 -5.55
CA GLY A 14 4.15 -19.35 -6.21
C GLY A 14 3.03 -20.16 -5.57
N ARG A 15 2.31 -20.90 -6.35
CA ARG A 15 1.37 -21.90 -5.85
C ARG A 15 2.17 -23.05 -5.23
N TYR A 16 1.88 -23.37 -3.96
CA TYR A 16 2.41 -24.61 -3.39
C TYR A 16 1.74 -25.83 -4.04
N ASP A 17 2.51 -26.57 -4.81
CA ASP A 17 2.04 -27.83 -5.39
C ASP A 17 2.11 -28.93 -4.31
N LYS A 18 0.94 -29.31 -3.78
CA LYS A 18 0.83 -30.31 -2.73
C LYS A 18 1.22 -31.72 -3.22
N GLU A 19 1.12 -32.00 -4.52
CA GLU A 19 1.50 -33.30 -5.09
C GLU A 19 3.03 -33.41 -5.24
N LYS A 20 3.68 -32.30 -5.57
CA LYS A 20 5.14 -32.25 -5.74
C LYS A 20 5.87 -31.84 -4.46
N GLY A 21 5.17 -31.28 -3.48
CA GLY A 21 5.77 -30.80 -2.23
C GLY A 21 6.68 -29.58 -2.41
N GLU A 22 6.50 -28.81 -3.46
CA GLU A 22 7.35 -27.68 -3.80
C GLU A 22 6.55 -26.42 -4.17
N TRP A 23 7.18 -25.26 -4.00
CA TRP A 23 6.65 -24.00 -4.49
C TRP A 23 6.94 -23.87 -5.99
N LEU A 24 5.89 -23.85 -6.79
CA LEU A 24 6.02 -23.49 -8.19
C LEU A 24 6.17 -21.98 -8.31
N PRO A 25 7.10 -21.50 -9.17
CA PRO A 25 7.24 -20.07 -9.41
C PRO A 25 5.91 -19.48 -9.90
N ALA A 26 5.63 -18.25 -9.50
CA ALA A 26 4.53 -17.49 -10.08
C ALA A 26 4.69 -17.50 -11.61
N ARG A 27 3.69 -17.99 -12.31
CA ARG A 27 3.66 -17.86 -13.77
C ARG A 27 3.57 -16.37 -14.10
N GLU A 28 4.20 -15.97 -15.20
CA GLU A 28 4.05 -14.63 -15.73
C GLU A 28 2.55 -14.29 -15.84
N PHE A 29 2.18 -13.15 -15.34
CA PHE A 29 0.83 -12.60 -15.42
C PHE A 29 0.33 -12.74 -16.87
N GLY A 30 -0.78 -13.43 -17.09
CA GLY A 30 -1.45 -13.49 -18.38
C GLY A 30 -1.03 -14.59 -19.32
N SER A 31 -0.18 -15.55 -18.93
CA SER A 31 0.23 -16.63 -19.81
C SER A 31 -0.87 -17.67 -20.12
N GLU A 32 -1.89 -17.80 -19.25
CA GLU A 32 -3.04 -18.69 -19.44
C GLU A 32 -4.34 -18.05 -18.93
N PRO A 33 -5.34 -17.83 -19.80
CA PRO A 33 -6.61 -17.18 -19.42
C PRO A 33 -7.37 -17.88 -18.27
N GLU A 34 -7.25 -19.20 -18.17
CA GLU A 34 -7.93 -19.96 -17.11
C GLU A 34 -7.30 -19.81 -15.72
N GLU A 35 -6.05 -19.34 -15.61
CA GLU A 35 -5.37 -19.17 -14.32
C GLU A 35 -5.48 -17.74 -13.80
N SER A 36 -5.63 -16.75 -14.67
CA SER A 36 -5.76 -15.35 -14.25
C SER A 36 -7.05 -15.13 -13.43
N TRP A 37 -8.19 -15.70 -13.85
CA TRP A 37 -9.43 -15.50 -13.10
C TRP A 37 -9.42 -16.21 -11.73
N LYS A 38 -8.68 -17.30 -11.56
CA LYS A 38 -8.51 -17.96 -10.26
C LYS A 38 -7.72 -17.10 -9.27
N MET A 39 -6.74 -16.35 -9.78
CA MET A 39 -6.02 -15.40 -8.96
C MET A 39 -6.92 -14.23 -8.57
N TYR A 40 -7.76 -13.74 -9.48
CA TYR A 40 -8.74 -12.69 -9.17
C TYR A 40 -9.82 -13.16 -8.20
N ASP A 41 -10.26 -14.42 -8.31
CA ASP A 41 -11.17 -15.03 -7.34
C ASP A 41 -10.53 -15.02 -5.94
N TYR A 42 -9.28 -15.44 -5.82
CA TYR A 42 -8.52 -15.39 -4.57
C TYR A 42 -8.34 -13.96 -4.05
N GLN A 43 -7.91 -13.02 -4.89
CA GLN A 43 -7.74 -11.63 -4.48
C GLN A 43 -9.06 -10.97 -4.10
N TYR A 44 -10.12 -11.24 -4.84
CA TYR A 44 -11.45 -10.68 -4.54
C TYR A 44 -12.01 -11.21 -3.22
N TYR A 45 -11.88 -12.50 -2.95
CA TYR A 45 -12.40 -13.05 -1.71
C TYR A 45 -11.47 -12.81 -0.52
N ASP A 46 -10.22 -13.19 -0.64
CA ASP A 46 -9.30 -13.13 0.50
C ASP A 46 -8.77 -11.71 0.71
N GLY A 47 -8.33 -11.02 -0.34
CA GLY A 47 -7.81 -9.65 -0.23
C GLY A 47 -8.85 -8.65 0.27
N VAL A 48 -10.06 -8.69 -0.31
CA VAL A 48 -11.17 -7.82 0.14
C VAL A 48 -11.62 -8.19 1.55
N ASN A 49 -11.75 -9.48 1.85
CA ASN A 49 -12.15 -9.92 3.19
C ASN A 49 -11.09 -9.57 4.24
N ASP A 50 -9.81 -9.60 3.91
CA ASP A 50 -8.73 -9.21 4.84
C ASP A 50 -8.83 -7.73 5.20
N ILE A 51 -9.09 -6.84 4.23
CA ILE A 51 -9.29 -5.41 4.48
C ILE A 51 -10.56 -5.18 5.30
N GLU A 52 -11.67 -5.82 4.91
CA GLU A 52 -12.92 -5.73 5.66
C GLU A 52 -12.72 -6.23 7.09
N GLY A 53 -12.08 -7.39 7.29
CA GLY A 53 -11.77 -7.96 8.60
C GLY A 53 -10.92 -7.04 9.46
N GLN A 54 -9.88 -6.43 8.89
CA GLN A 54 -9.03 -5.47 9.60
C GLN A 54 -9.84 -4.29 10.13
N ILE A 55 -10.77 -3.77 9.36
CA ILE A 55 -11.52 -2.56 9.69
C ILE A 55 -12.77 -2.85 10.53
N PHE A 56 -13.51 -3.91 10.24
CA PHE A 56 -14.78 -4.22 10.89
C PHE A 56 -14.63 -5.11 12.12
N ASP A 57 -13.76 -6.12 12.07
CA ASP A 57 -13.71 -7.19 13.07
C ASP A 57 -12.66 -6.95 14.17
N VAL A 58 -11.57 -6.23 13.84
CA VAL A 58 -10.55 -5.90 14.84
C VAL A 58 -11.00 -4.69 15.67
N GLU A 59 -11.42 -4.94 16.91
CA GLU A 59 -11.98 -3.92 17.80
C GLU A 59 -10.97 -3.29 18.77
N VAL A 60 -9.69 -3.49 18.54
CA VAL A 60 -8.58 -2.90 19.32
C VAL A 60 -7.76 -1.97 18.44
N PRO A 61 -7.11 -0.94 19.02
CA PRO A 61 -6.18 -0.12 18.25
C PRO A 61 -5.12 -0.94 17.56
N THR A 62 -4.84 -0.61 16.30
CA THR A 62 -3.81 -1.25 15.49
C THR A 62 -2.66 -0.30 15.20
N ILE A 63 -1.44 -0.85 15.18
CA ILE A 63 -0.23 -0.12 14.84
C ILE A 63 0.43 -0.82 13.66
N GLY A 64 0.50 -0.14 12.53
CA GLY A 64 1.18 -0.60 11.33
C GLY A 64 2.65 -0.18 11.35
N VAL A 65 3.53 -1.04 10.82
CA VAL A 65 4.94 -0.73 10.62
C VAL A 65 5.27 -0.93 9.15
N TRP A 66 5.52 0.18 8.47
CA TRP A 66 5.86 0.21 7.06
C TRP A 66 7.38 0.21 6.88
N CYS A 67 7.93 -0.90 6.37
CA CYS A 67 9.36 -1.08 6.16
C CYS A 67 9.66 -1.25 4.67
N GLY A 68 10.58 -0.41 4.14
CA GLY A 68 11.03 -0.52 2.77
C GLY A 68 9.97 -0.25 1.71
N ALA A 69 10.22 -0.77 0.51
CA ALA A 69 9.33 -0.59 -0.63
C ALA A 69 8.05 -1.43 -0.53
N THR A 70 6.92 -0.85 -0.87
CA THR A 70 5.65 -1.59 -0.94
C THR A 70 4.74 -1.07 -2.06
N PHE A 71 3.95 -1.95 -2.67
CA PHE A 71 2.82 -1.59 -3.54
C PHE A 71 1.55 -1.37 -2.72
N HIS A 72 1.15 -2.36 -1.97
CA HIS A 72 -0.05 -2.33 -1.13
C HIS A 72 0.24 -1.65 0.20
N SER A 73 0.52 -0.35 0.13
CA SER A 73 0.68 0.48 1.33
C SER A 73 -0.64 0.67 2.08
N ASP A 74 -1.77 0.51 1.42
CA ASP A 74 -3.11 0.55 2.00
C ASP A 74 -3.25 -0.40 3.19
N LEU A 75 -2.75 -1.62 3.09
CA LEU A 75 -2.81 -2.62 4.16
C LEU A 75 -2.20 -2.13 5.48
N VAL A 76 -1.08 -1.41 5.42
CA VAL A 76 -0.45 -0.83 6.61
C VAL A 76 -1.07 0.51 6.99
N LEU A 77 -1.55 1.28 6.01
CA LEU A 77 -2.15 2.60 6.19
C LEU A 77 -3.58 2.54 6.77
N PHE A 78 -4.28 1.42 6.64
CA PHE A 78 -5.55 1.19 7.33
C PHE A 78 -5.39 0.97 8.85
N SER A 79 -4.17 0.86 9.37
CA SER A 79 -3.93 0.86 10.80
C SER A 79 -4.26 2.22 11.43
N ASP A 80 -4.67 2.24 12.71
CA ASP A 80 -5.01 3.47 13.41
C ASP A 80 -3.78 4.38 13.62
N ILE A 81 -2.61 3.76 13.74
CA ILE A 81 -1.30 4.43 13.84
C ILE A 81 -0.36 3.73 12.88
N THR A 82 0.39 4.51 12.11
CA THR A 82 1.37 3.96 11.17
C THR A 82 2.75 4.58 11.41
N LEU A 83 3.74 3.72 11.62
CA LEU A 83 5.16 4.07 11.68
C LEU A 83 5.83 3.62 10.38
N ALA A 84 6.85 4.35 9.93
CA ALA A 84 7.62 3.95 8.77
C ALA A 84 9.12 3.97 9.04
N THR A 85 9.89 3.17 8.31
CA THR A 85 11.33 3.28 8.29
C THR A 85 11.79 4.38 7.33
N GLU A 86 13.00 4.91 7.52
CA GLU A 86 13.58 5.97 6.67
C GLU A 86 13.64 5.58 5.18
N ASP A 87 13.81 4.29 4.89
CA ASP A 87 13.90 3.73 3.54
C ASP A 87 12.54 3.31 2.95
N ALA A 88 11.45 3.54 3.69
CA ALA A 88 10.11 3.20 3.21
C ALA A 88 9.65 4.14 2.09
N TRP A 89 9.08 3.55 1.06
CA TRP A 89 8.47 4.27 -0.04
C TRP A 89 7.41 3.42 -0.75
N THR A 90 6.51 4.08 -1.44
CA THR A 90 5.48 3.48 -2.26
C THR A 90 5.22 4.32 -3.51
N THR A 91 4.58 3.75 -4.48
CA THR A 91 4.01 4.45 -5.63
C THR A 91 2.70 3.79 -6.01
N GLU A 92 1.75 4.58 -6.45
CA GLU A 92 0.54 4.06 -7.04
C GLU A 92 0.81 3.73 -8.51
N MET A 93 0.69 2.47 -8.85
CA MET A 93 1.14 1.98 -10.15
C MET A 93 0.01 1.61 -11.11
N HIS A 94 -1.21 1.48 -10.63
CA HIS A 94 -2.32 0.95 -11.43
C HIS A 94 -2.47 1.69 -12.76
N PHE A 95 -2.63 3.00 -12.72
CA PHE A 95 -2.80 3.78 -13.95
C PHE A 95 -1.62 3.64 -14.93
N ARG A 96 -0.39 3.57 -14.42
CA ARG A 96 0.81 3.45 -15.26
C ARG A 96 1.03 2.04 -15.83
N THR A 97 0.37 1.05 -15.26
CA THR A 97 0.40 -0.34 -15.74
C THR A 97 -0.89 -0.74 -16.47
N ASN A 98 -1.67 0.24 -16.93
CA ASN A 98 -2.95 0.02 -17.62
C ASN A 98 -3.98 -0.69 -16.75
N MET A 99 -3.95 -0.44 -15.45
CA MET A 99 -4.93 -0.91 -14.47
C MET A 99 -5.67 0.28 -13.85
N VAL A 100 -6.71 0.00 -13.10
CA VAL A 100 -7.40 1.01 -12.30
C VAL A 100 -7.30 0.64 -10.82
N PRO A 101 -7.14 1.60 -9.91
CA PRO A 101 -7.06 1.33 -8.48
C PRO A 101 -8.42 0.89 -7.96
N GLY A 102 -8.51 -0.31 -7.40
CA GLY A 102 -9.76 -0.87 -6.94
C GLY A 102 -9.66 -1.72 -5.66
N ASP A 103 -8.46 -2.07 -5.27
CA ASP A 103 -8.12 -3.04 -4.23
C ASP A 103 -8.01 -2.48 -2.81
N GLY A 104 -8.36 -1.20 -2.60
CA GLY A 104 -8.35 -0.52 -1.30
C GLY A 104 -7.43 0.69 -1.24
N ILE A 105 -6.39 0.74 -2.07
CA ILE A 105 -5.42 1.85 -2.06
C ILE A 105 -6.07 3.20 -2.36
N GLN A 106 -7.04 3.25 -3.26
CA GLN A 106 -7.78 4.45 -3.61
C GLN A 106 -8.59 5.00 -2.42
N ILE A 107 -9.06 4.14 -1.53
CA ILE A 107 -9.76 4.53 -0.31
C ILE A 107 -8.75 5.10 0.69
N ALA A 108 -7.70 4.33 0.99
CA ALA A 108 -6.68 4.71 1.97
C ALA A 108 -6.00 6.04 1.60
N TRP A 109 -5.51 6.15 0.39
CA TRP A 109 -4.75 7.34 -0.03
C TRP A 109 -5.64 8.58 -0.15
N ARG A 110 -6.85 8.42 -0.70
CA ARG A 110 -7.79 9.54 -0.82
C ARG A 110 -8.16 10.14 0.53
N GLU A 111 -8.40 9.31 1.53
CA GLU A 111 -8.76 9.76 2.87
C GLU A 111 -7.57 10.41 3.59
N LEU A 112 -6.37 9.83 3.48
CA LEU A 112 -5.19 10.30 4.20
C LEU A 112 -4.56 11.55 3.58
N MET A 113 -4.44 11.64 2.26
CA MET A 113 -3.79 12.77 1.61
C MET A 113 -4.75 13.74 0.89
N GLY A 114 -6.02 13.40 0.84
CA GLY A 114 -7.05 14.18 0.18
C GLY A 114 -7.12 13.97 -1.33
N ARG A 115 -8.31 14.20 -1.89
CA ARG A 115 -8.67 13.91 -3.29
C ARG A 115 -7.69 14.44 -4.32
N LYS A 116 -7.26 15.70 -4.20
CA LYS A 116 -6.38 16.33 -5.20
C LYS A 116 -4.99 15.74 -5.20
N ARG A 117 -4.48 15.45 -4.02
CA ARG A 117 -3.14 14.87 -3.86
C ARG A 117 -3.13 13.43 -4.33
N PHE A 118 -4.15 12.65 -3.97
CA PHE A 118 -4.31 11.29 -4.46
C PHE A 118 -4.39 11.26 -6.00
N ALA A 119 -5.27 12.05 -6.62
CA ALA A 119 -5.40 12.10 -8.08
C ALA A 119 -4.08 12.46 -8.79
N TYR A 120 -3.27 13.31 -8.18
CA TYR A 120 -1.94 13.63 -8.72
C TYR A 120 -1.00 12.43 -8.64
N ALA A 121 -0.91 11.80 -7.48
CA ALA A 121 -0.05 10.63 -7.27
C ALA A 121 -0.45 9.46 -8.18
N GLU A 122 -1.75 9.15 -8.27
CA GLU A 122 -2.33 8.12 -9.11
C GLU A 122 -2.00 8.31 -10.59
N LEU A 123 -2.34 9.47 -11.14
CA LEU A 123 -2.21 9.74 -12.58
C LEU A 123 -0.75 9.96 -13.03
N THR A 124 0.15 10.24 -12.11
CA THR A 124 1.56 10.51 -12.43
C THR A 124 2.52 9.43 -11.97
N GLY A 125 2.07 8.49 -11.13
CA GLY A 125 2.93 7.48 -10.50
C GLY A 125 3.99 8.10 -9.60
N GLU A 126 3.63 9.16 -8.87
CA GLU A 126 4.55 9.85 -7.98
C GLU A 126 5.07 8.93 -6.87
N ILE A 127 6.38 8.95 -6.66
CA ILE A 127 7.00 8.26 -5.52
C ILE A 127 6.63 8.97 -4.22
N ILE A 128 6.06 8.23 -3.28
CA ILE A 128 5.73 8.67 -1.93
C ILE A 128 6.72 8.01 -0.95
N THR A 129 7.73 8.78 -0.53
CA THR A 129 8.70 8.36 0.48
C THR A 129 8.10 8.48 1.88
N ALA A 130 8.70 7.85 2.90
CA ALA A 130 8.30 8.02 4.30
C ALA A 130 8.26 9.49 4.72
N ARG A 131 9.23 10.31 4.30
CA ARG A 131 9.29 11.75 4.59
C ARG A 131 8.12 12.49 3.97
N LYS A 132 7.76 12.14 2.75
CA LYS A 132 6.60 12.71 2.06
C LYS A 132 5.30 12.24 2.68
N ALA A 133 5.17 10.96 3.00
CA ALA A 133 4.01 10.39 3.67
C ALA A 133 3.76 11.06 5.04
N LEU A 134 4.81 11.29 5.83
CA LEU A 134 4.71 12.04 7.09
C LEU A 134 4.21 13.48 6.86
N LYS A 135 4.76 14.16 5.87
CA LYS A 135 4.35 15.54 5.53
C LYS A 135 2.89 15.62 5.03
N LEU A 136 2.41 14.58 4.37
CA LEU A 136 1.04 14.47 3.88
C LEU A 136 0.05 14.00 4.96
N GLY A 137 0.53 13.56 6.12
CA GLY A 137 -0.30 13.02 7.20
C GLY A 137 -0.72 11.57 7.01
N MET A 138 -0.06 10.84 6.11
CA MET A 138 -0.35 9.43 5.87
C MET A 138 0.22 8.51 6.95
N ILE A 139 1.27 8.93 7.63
CA ILE A 139 1.93 8.22 8.72
C ILE A 139 2.18 9.14 9.91
N ASN A 140 2.50 8.56 11.07
CA ASN A 140 2.65 9.30 12.32
C ASN A 140 4.11 9.61 12.68
N GLU A 141 5.01 8.65 12.50
CA GLU A 141 6.43 8.79 12.87
C GLU A 141 7.33 8.07 11.85
N ILE A 142 8.58 8.53 11.75
CA ILE A 142 9.64 7.84 11.00
C ILE A 142 10.67 7.31 12.00
N CYS A 143 11.06 6.07 11.84
CA CYS A 143 12.06 5.37 12.63
C CYS A 143 13.30 5.07 11.77
N GLU A 144 14.45 4.96 12.41
CA GLU A 144 15.73 4.75 11.73
C GLU A 144 15.74 3.45 10.92
N ASP A 145 15.24 2.37 11.51
CA ASP A 145 15.18 1.04 10.92
C ASP A 145 13.98 0.23 11.45
N THR A 146 13.87 -1.00 10.99
CA THR A 146 12.79 -1.92 11.35
C THR A 146 12.78 -2.25 12.84
N GLU A 147 13.94 -2.45 13.48
CA GLU A 147 14.04 -2.76 14.91
C GLU A 147 13.56 -1.57 15.76
N ALA A 148 14.01 -0.38 15.42
CA ALA A 148 13.57 0.86 16.05
C ALA A 148 12.06 1.08 15.89
N ALA A 149 11.51 0.80 14.71
CA ALA A 149 10.09 0.93 14.43
C ALA A 149 9.25 -0.06 15.27
N TYR A 150 9.68 -1.31 15.38
CA TYR A 150 9.01 -2.28 16.25
C TYR A 150 9.09 -1.91 17.72
N LYS A 151 10.26 -1.48 18.19
CA LYS A 151 10.43 -1.01 19.56
C LYS A 151 9.48 0.15 19.84
N ARG A 152 9.43 1.12 18.93
CA ARG A 152 8.53 2.28 19.07
C ARG A 152 7.06 1.88 19.05
N ALA A 153 6.66 0.94 18.19
CA ALA A 153 5.30 0.40 18.16
C ALA A 153 4.90 -0.24 19.51
N TRP A 154 5.81 -0.97 20.16
CA TRP A 154 5.56 -1.53 21.48
C TRP A 154 5.44 -0.45 22.56
N GLU A 155 6.27 0.59 22.53
CA GLU A 155 6.16 1.72 23.45
C GLU A 155 4.79 2.43 23.34
N ILE A 156 4.31 2.62 22.10
CA ILE A 156 2.97 3.19 21.84
C ILE A 156 1.88 2.24 22.33
N ALA A 157 2.01 0.94 22.07
CA ALA A 157 1.04 -0.05 22.54
C ALA A 157 0.95 -0.06 24.08
N GLU A 158 2.07 -0.01 24.79
CA GLU A 158 2.11 0.12 26.26
C GLU A 158 1.43 1.41 26.72
N LEU A 159 1.73 2.53 26.09
CA LEU A 159 1.08 3.82 26.40
C LEU A 159 -0.45 3.72 26.28
N ILE A 160 -0.95 3.16 25.18
CA ILE A 160 -2.38 2.95 24.93
C ILE A 160 -2.98 2.01 25.98
N MET A 161 -2.27 0.94 26.32
CA MET A 161 -2.74 -0.04 27.32
C MET A 161 -2.81 0.55 28.73
N CYS A 162 -1.90 1.45 29.08
CA CYS A 162 -1.85 2.10 30.39
C CYS A 162 -2.80 3.31 30.52
N THR A 163 -3.26 3.88 29.40
CA THR A 163 -3.99 5.16 29.42
C THR A 163 -5.51 4.99 29.54
N GLY A 164 -6.09 4.01 28.88
CA GLY A 164 -7.56 3.83 28.87
C GLY A 164 -8.00 2.49 29.42
N THR A 165 -9.28 2.37 29.74
CA THR A 165 -9.89 1.07 30.04
C THR A 165 -10.07 0.26 28.77
N ARG A 166 -10.27 -1.07 28.91
CA ARG A 166 -10.56 -1.94 27.77
C ARG A 166 -11.76 -1.43 26.95
N VAL A 167 -12.82 -1.00 27.63
CA VAL A 167 -14.05 -0.50 26.99
C VAL A 167 -13.76 0.81 26.25
N THR A 168 -13.05 1.75 26.87
CA THR A 168 -12.70 3.02 26.25
C THR A 168 -11.88 2.80 24.96
N ARG A 169 -10.84 1.96 25.02
CA ARG A 169 -10.02 1.64 23.83
C ARG A 169 -10.87 1.07 22.70
N ARG A 170 -11.67 0.05 23.01
CA ARG A 170 -12.55 -0.60 22.04
C ARG A 170 -13.50 0.38 21.35
N ILE A 171 -14.24 1.16 22.12
CA ILE A 171 -15.23 2.09 21.56
C ILE A 171 -14.55 3.24 20.81
N THR A 172 -13.43 3.76 21.32
CA THR A 172 -12.67 4.80 20.62
C THR A 172 -12.17 4.29 19.26
N THR A 173 -11.63 3.09 19.18
CA THR A 173 -11.21 2.47 17.91
C THR A 173 -12.38 2.40 16.90
N GLN A 174 -13.56 1.99 17.36
CA GLN A 174 -14.73 1.92 16.48
C GLN A 174 -15.15 3.30 15.95
N ILE A 175 -15.07 4.35 16.78
CA ILE A 175 -15.38 5.73 16.39
C ILE A 175 -14.34 6.26 15.38
N LEU A 176 -13.06 6.04 15.64
CA LEU A 176 -11.99 6.50 14.75
C LEU A 176 -12.09 5.88 13.34
N ARG A 177 -12.55 4.63 13.25
CA ARG A 177 -12.69 3.91 11.98
C ARG A 177 -14.02 4.11 11.27
N GLN A 178 -14.92 4.95 11.79
CA GLN A 178 -16.26 5.10 11.20
C GLN A 178 -16.20 5.47 9.71
N LYS A 179 -15.32 6.40 9.36
CA LYS A 179 -15.16 6.83 7.96
C LYS A 179 -14.60 5.71 7.07
N TRP A 180 -13.61 4.96 7.54
CA TRP A 180 -13.12 3.78 6.83
C TRP A 180 -14.23 2.76 6.56
N LYS A 181 -15.06 2.48 7.56
CA LYS A 181 -16.18 1.54 7.43
C LYS A 181 -17.17 1.98 6.37
N GLU A 182 -17.51 3.27 6.35
CA GLU A 182 -18.43 3.83 5.36
C GLU A 182 -17.88 3.70 3.94
N ASP A 183 -16.62 4.07 3.73
CA ASP A 183 -16.00 4.04 2.41
C ASP A 183 -15.76 2.61 1.91
N ILE A 184 -15.27 1.73 2.77
CA ILE A 184 -15.04 0.33 2.44
C ILE A 184 -16.36 -0.36 2.08
N ALA A 185 -17.41 -0.18 2.89
CA ALA A 185 -18.72 -0.77 2.61
C ALA A 185 -19.36 -0.24 1.32
N ALA A 186 -19.10 1.03 0.99
CA ALA A 186 -19.67 1.66 -0.20
C ALA A 186 -18.91 1.32 -1.49
N GLU A 187 -17.59 1.21 -1.43
CA GLU A 187 -16.75 1.25 -2.63
C GLU A 187 -15.93 -0.02 -2.87
N LEU A 188 -15.36 -0.67 -1.85
CA LEU A 188 -14.28 -1.65 -2.00
C LEU A 188 -14.62 -2.78 -3.00
N ARG A 189 -15.76 -3.44 -2.81
CA ARG A 189 -16.14 -4.57 -3.67
C ARG A 189 -16.45 -4.14 -5.10
N THR A 190 -17.05 -2.97 -5.28
CA THR A 190 -17.38 -2.44 -6.61
C THR A 190 -16.14 -1.97 -7.34
N SER A 191 -15.24 -1.27 -6.66
CA SER A 191 -13.99 -0.80 -7.25
C SER A 191 -13.08 -1.95 -7.64
N PHE A 192 -12.97 -2.97 -6.80
CA PHE A 192 -12.20 -4.16 -7.12
C PHE A 192 -12.78 -4.93 -8.33
N ALA A 193 -14.11 -5.07 -8.40
CA ALA A 193 -14.74 -5.65 -9.57
C ALA A 193 -14.48 -4.84 -10.86
N THR A 194 -14.39 -3.51 -10.76
CA THR A 194 -14.04 -2.64 -11.89
C THR A 194 -12.60 -2.81 -12.31
N GLU A 195 -11.68 -2.95 -11.38
CA GLU A 195 -10.28 -3.28 -11.63
C GLU A 195 -10.15 -4.61 -12.38
N MET A 196 -10.85 -5.64 -11.91
CA MET A 196 -10.89 -6.94 -12.57
C MET A 196 -11.46 -6.84 -13.99
N PHE A 197 -12.50 -6.03 -14.20
CA PHE A 197 -13.07 -5.80 -15.53
C PHE A 197 -12.04 -5.18 -16.48
N VAL A 198 -11.31 -4.16 -16.05
CA VAL A 198 -10.27 -3.53 -16.88
C VAL A 198 -9.17 -4.52 -17.20
N THR A 199 -8.67 -5.23 -16.23
CA THR A 199 -7.63 -6.25 -16.42
C THR A 199 -8.07 -7.37 -17.37
N ALA A 200 -9.36 -7.74 -17.36
CA ALA A 200 -9.90 -8.76 -18.25
C ALA A 200 -10.16 -8.25 -19.68
N THR A 201 -10.29 -6.95 -19.88
CA THR A 201 -10.68 -6.35 -21.18
C THR A 201 -9.56 -5.58 -21.85
N ASP A 202 -8.62 -5.02 -21.10
CA ASP A 202 -7.43 -4.38 -21.65
C ASP A 202 -6.28 -5.36 -21.76
N HIS A 203 -5.91 -5.68 -22.98
CA HIS A 203 -4.80 -6.58 -23.31
C HIS A 203 -3.50 -5.83 -23.63
N SER A 204 -3.42 -4.56 -23.28
CA SER A 204 -2.19 -3.79 -23.43
C SER A 204 -1.08 -4.41 -22.58
N PRO A 205 0.15 -4.52 -23.11
CA PRO A 205 1.25 -5.08 -22.32
C PRO A 205 1.46 -4.26 -21.05
N HIS A 206 1.43 -4.92 -19.89
CA HIS A 206 1.90 -4.29 -18.65
C HIS A 206 3.41 -4.13 -18.73
N GLU A 207 3.93 -2.95 -18.43
CA GLU A 207 5.37 -2.75 -18.40
C GLU A 207 5.99 -3.46 -17.19
N ALA A 208 6.49 -4.66 -17.42
CA ALA A 208 7.21 -5.43 -16.39
C ALA A 208 8.46 -4.71 -15.84
N SER A 209 8.99 -3.74 -16.58
CA SER A 209 10.14 -2.91 -16.15
C SER A 209 9.75 -1.86 -15.11
N TYR A 210 8.47 -1.50 -15.00
CA TYR A 210 8.02 -0.38 -14.18
C TYR A 210 8.54 -0.42 -12.74
N TRP A 211 8.58 -1.61 -12.13
CA TRP A 211 9.02 -1.73 -10.75
C TRP A 211 10.54 -1.53 -10.57
N ALA A 212 11.32 -2.01 -11.51
CA ALA A 212 12.75 -1.74 -11.49
C ALA A 212 13.03 -0.25 -11.66
N ASP A 213 12.28 0.41 -12.55
CA ASP A 213 12.37 1.84 -12.78
C ASP A 213 11.91 2.62 -11.54
N ALA A 214 10.79 2.23 -10.89
CA ALA A 214 10.31 2.84 -9.66
C ALA A 214 11.31 2.73 -8.51
N HIS A 215 12.03 1.61 -8.39
CA HIS A 215 13.11 1.45 -7.41
C HIS A 215 14.27 2.42 -7.65
N ALA A 216 14.69 2.57 -8.90
CA ALA A 216 15.75 3.51 -9.27
C ALA A 216 15.30 4.97 -9.01
N GLU A 217 14.06 5.29 -9.39
CA GLU A 217 13.45 6.59 -9.14
C GLU A 217 13.33 6.91 -7.66
N ALA A 218 12.88 5.96 -6.84
CA ALA A 218 12.73 6.15 -5.40
C ALA A 218 14.07 6.51 -4.72
N LYS A 219 15.16 5.88 -5.13
CA LYS A 219 16.52 6.23 -4.65
C LYS A 219 16.88 7.68 -4.98
N LEU A 220 16.60 8.12 -6.21
CA LEU A 220 16.84 9.50 -6.63
C LEU A 220 15.99 10.49 -5.85
N VAL A 221 14.71 10.18 -5.66
CA VAL A 221 13.79 11.02 -4.87
C VAL A 221 14.24 11.15 -3.43
N MET A 222 14.58 10.05 -2.76
CA MET A 222 15.05 10.05 -1.39
C MET A 222 16.37 10.83 -1.22
N GLU A 223 17.29 10.71 -2.17
CA GLU A 223 18.55 11.47 -2.12
C GLU A 223 18.32 12.97 -2.36
N ALA A 224 17.47 13.33 -3.29
CA ALA A 224 17.08 14.72 -3.52
C ALA A 224 16.37 15.34 -2.29
N GLU A 225 15.48 14.60 -1.64
CA GLU A 225 14.82 15.05 -0.41
C GLU A 225 15.80 15.31 0.74
N LYS A 226 16.87 14.50 0.88
CA LYS A 226 17.95 14.73 1.85
C LYS A 226 18.66 16.05 1.59
N GLN A 227 18.74 16.47 0.33
CA GLN A 227 19.34 17.73 -0.11
C GLN A 227 18.35 18.91 -0.08
N GLY A 228 17.09 18.70 0.36
CA GLY A 228 16.05 19.71 0.37
C GLY A 228 15.48 20.05 -1.00
N LYS A 229 15.74 19.22 -2.00
CA LYS A 229 15.22 19.40 -3.37
C LYS A 229 13.83 18.77 -3.52
N VAL A 230 13.03 19.32 -4.43
CA VAL A 230 11.73 18.78 -4.82
C VAL A 230 11.88 18.00 -6.12
N VAL A 231 11.38 16.78 -6.14
CA VAL A 231 11.37 15.92 -7.33
C VAL A 231 9.94 15.80 -7.84
N ARG A 232 9.75 15.91 -9.15
CA ARG A 232 8.44 15.80 -9.81
C ARG A 232 8.44 14.67 -10.84
N PRO A 233 7.29 14.01 -11.05
CA PRO A 233 7.15 12.99 -12.09
C PRO A 233 7.44 13.55 -13.50
N ARG A 234 8.05 12.72 -14.35
CA ARG A 234 8.36 13.05 -15.77
C ARG A 234 7.39 12.39 -16.74
N ILE A 235 7.32 12.98 -17.95
CA ILE A 235 6.72 12.38 -19.13
C ILE A 235 7.44 11.09 -19.41
N ASN A 236 7.75 10.22 -19.53
CA ASN A 236 8.50 8.97 -19.79
C ASN A 236 8.83 8.15 -18.53
N GLY A 237 8.09 8.39 -17.46
CA GLY A 237 8.20 7.55 -16.28
C GLY A 237 9.33 7.89 -15.29
N GLY A 238 10.21 8.85 -15.60
CA GLY A 238 11.25 9.29 -14.67
C GLY A 238 10.79 10.43 -13.74
N GLN A 239 11.54 10.67 -12.68
CA GLN A 239 11.35 11.82 -11.77
C GLN A 239 12.27 12.98 -12.18
N MET A 240 11.80 14.23 -12.05
CA MET A 240 12.63 15.42 -12.30
C MET A 240 13.10 16.03 -10.98
N GLU A 241 14.39 16.32 -10.91
CA GLU A 241 14.89 17.25 -9.91
C GLU A 241 14.54 18.69 -10.35
N ASP A 242 13.74 19.38 -9.56
CA ASP A 242 13.57 20.83 -9.67
C ASP A 242 14.49 21.48 -8.63
N GLU A 243 15.37 22.37 -9.08
CA GLU A 243 16.03 23.29 -8.17
C GLU A 243 14.99 24.25 -7.61
N ILE A 244 14.80 24.23 -6.29
CA ILE A 244 14.03 25.28 -5.62
C ILE A 244 14.92 26.55 -5.69
N LYS A 245 14.47 27.52 -6.50
CA LYS A 245 15.04 28.86 -6.47
C LYS A 245 14.50 29.63 -5.27
#